data_3e1a8d15c68c36d031fd7d57819320ab
#
_entry.id   3e1a8d15c68c36d031fd7d57819320ab
#
_cell.length_a   1.000
_cell.length_b   1.000
_cell.length_c   1.000
_cell.angle_alpha   90.00
_cell.angle_beta   90.00
_cell.angle_gamma   90.00
#
_symmetry.space_group_name_H-M   'P 1'
#
loop_
_entity.id
_entity.type
_entity.pdbx_description
1 polymer ?
#
loop_
_entity_poly.entity_id
_entity_poly.type
_entity_poly.pdbx_seq_one_letter_code
_entity_poly.pdbx_strand_id
1 'polypeptide(L)'
;MNITSWLQYDFMRNALIAVLIITPLFGIMGTMIVNKKMAYFSDALGHSALTGIAVGVVCGMADTSLAMVIFAIVFALLLNKIGSLNTASTDTIISVFSSCSVAIGLAILSKGGNFSKYSSILVGDVLSITKTEIVYLIVIFVVTIVFWVLCFNKL
;
A
#
# COMPACT_ATOMS: atom_id res chain seq x y z
N MET A 1 24.58 -26.55 -12.71
CA MET A 1 23.84 -25.26 -12.75
C MET A 1 24.09 -24.58 -11.41
N ASN A 2 24.84 -23.46 -11.41
CA ASN A 2 25.13 -22.74 -10.16
C ASN A 2 23.86 -22.07 -9.66
N ILE A 3 23.41 -22.45 -8.46
CA ILE A 3 22.18 -21.94 -7.82
C ILE A 3 22.24 -20.41 -7.64
N THR A 4 23.42 -19.80 -7.73
CA THR A 4 23.65 -18.36 -7.56
C THR A 4 23.74 -17.57 -8.86
N SER A 5 23.60 -18.21 -10.03
CA SER A 5 23.72 -17.52 -11.33
C SER A 5 22.68 -16.41 -11.54
N TRP A 6 21.51 -16.51 -10.91
CA TRP A 6 20.47 -15.50 -10.96
C TRP A 6 20.83 -14.20 -10.22
N LEU A 7 21.73 -14.24 -9.23
CA LEU A 7 22.23 -13.04 -8.53
C LEU A 7 23.15 -12.16 -9.38
N GLN A 8 23.56 -12.62 -10.56
CA GLN A 8 24.36 -11.82 -11.50
C GLN A 8 23.53 -10.71 -12.18
N TYR A 9 22.20 -10.85 -12.18
CA TYR A 9 21.31 -9.85 -12.75
C TYR A 9 20.95 -8.80 -11.70
N ASP A 10 21.20 -7.51 -12.02
CA ASP A 10 20.96 -6.38 -11.11
C ASP A 10 19.50 -6.30 -10.65
N PHE A 11 18.54 -6.54 -11.55
CA PHE A 11 17.12 -6.52 -11.20
C PHE A 11 16.75 -7.59 -10.17
N MET A 12 17.32 -8.78 -10.28
CA MET A 12 17.08 -9.89 -9.35
C MET A 12 17.67 -9.60 -7.97
N ARG A 13 18.86 -8.98 -7.93
CA ARG A 13 19.49 -8.56 -6.68
C ARG A 13 18.67 -7.45 -5.98
N ASN A 14 18.17 -6.48 -6.76
CA ASN A 14 17.32 -5.43 -6.24
C ASN A 14 16.00 -6.00 -5.68
N ALA A 15 15.36 -6.90 -6.40
CA ALA A 15 14.16 -7.58 -5.96
C ALA A 15 14.39 -8.36 -4.64
N LEU A 16 15.51 -9.09 -4.53
CA LEU A 16 15.85 -9.82 -3.30
C LEU A 16 16.03 -8.87 -2.11
N ILE A 17 16.78 -7.78 -2.29
CA ILE A 17 16.99 -6.78 -1.23
C ILE A 17 15.65 -6.17 -0.82
N ALA A 18 14.79 -5.81 -1.77
CA ALA A 18 13.47 -5.26 -1.47
C ALA A 18 12.61 -6.24 -0.66
N VAL A 19 12.56 -7.52 -1.04
CA VAL A 19 11.81 -8.55 -0.31
C VAL A 19 12.36 -8.73 1.11
N LEU A 20 13.68 -8.74 1.29
CA LEU A 20 14.30 -8.87 2.62
C LEU A 20 13.97 -7.68 3.55
N ILE A 21 13.76 -6.48 3.00
CA ILE A 21 13.38 -5.29 3.78
C ILE A 21 11.86 -5.29 4.05
N ILE A 22 11.05 -5.63 3.05
CA ILE A 22 9.58 -5.58 3.15
C ILE A 22 9.05 -6.69 4.08
N THR A 23 9.63 -7.87 4.06
CA THR A 23 9.16 -9.03 4.84
C THR A 23 9.10 -8.73 6.35
N PRO A 24 10.17 -8.29 7.02
CA PRO A 24 10.10 -7.97 8.44
C PRO A 24 9.21 -6.75 8.74
N LEU A 25 9.15 -5.77 7.82
CA LEU A 25 8.26 -4.62 7.96
C LEU A 25 6.79 -5.07 8.00
N PHE A 26 6.38 -5.91 7.06
CA PHE A 26 5.02 -6.45 7.04
C PHE A 26 4.76 -7.42 8.20
N GLY A 27 5.78 -8.14 8.68
CA GLY A 27 5.66 -8.95 9.89
C GLY A 27 5.29 -8.12 11.12
N ILE A 28 6.00 -7.03 11.34
CA ILE A 28 5.75 -6.11 12.47
C ILE A 28 4.37 -5.43 12.32
N MET A 29 4.08 -4.88 11.16
CA MET A 29 2.79 -4.22 10.89
C MET A 29 1.63 -5.22 10.98
N GLY A 30 1.79 -6.43 10.44
CA GLY A 30 0.77 -7.46 10.44
C GLY A 30 0.36 -7.89 11.84
N THR A 31 1.31 -8.05 12.76
CA THR A 31 0.98 -8.39 14.17
C THR A 31 0.14 -7.29 14.82
N MET A 32 0.43 -6.03 14.56
CA MET A 32 -0.37 -4.91 15.09
C MET A 32 -1.78 -4.89 14.49
N ILE A 33 -1.90 -5.08 13.18
CA ILE A 33 -3.19 -5.10 12.46
C ILE A 33 -4.09 -6.22 13.00
N VAL A 34 -3.54 -7.42 13.18
CA VAL A 34 -4.28 -8.56 13.72
C VAL A 34 -4.72 -8.31 15.16
N ASN A 35 -3.83 -7.77 16.01
CA ASN A 35 -4.15 -7.45 17.40
C ASN A 35 -5.28 -6.41 17.51
N LYS A 36 -5.38 -5.49 16.57
CA LYS A 36 -6.44 -4.47 16.49
C LYS A 36 -7.72 -5.00 15.82
N LYS A 37 -7.78 -6.29 15.43
CA LYS A 37 -8.90 -6.90 14.71
C LYS A 37 -9.24 -6.17 13.40
N MET A 38 -8.22 -5.76 12.66
CA MET A 38 -8.32 -5.00 11.41
C MET A 38 -7.67 -5.78 10.25
N ALA A 39 -7.98 -7.09 10.13
CA ALA A 39 -7.31 -7.99 9.21
C ALA A 39 -7.36 -7.52 7.73
N TYR A 40 -8.46 -6.93 7.32
CA TYR A 40 -8.65 -6.42 5.94
C TYR A 40 -8.09 -5.02 5.69
N PHE A 41 -7.48 -4.38 6.69
CA PHE A 41 -7.02 -2.98 6.57
C PHE A 41 -5.94 -2.80 5.50
N SER A 42 -4.99 -3.71 5.42
CA SER A 42 -3.91 -3.67 4.42
C SER A 42 -4.45 -3.81 3.00
N ASP A 43 -5.41 -4.72 2.80
CA ASP A 43 -6.07 -4.95 1.52
C ASP A 43 -6.86 -3.70 1.09
N ALA A 44 -7.62 -3.13 2.02
CA ALA A 44 -8.38 -1.91 1.79
C ALA A 44 -7.49 -0.71 1.41
N LEU A 45 -6.32 -0.56 2.05
CA LEU A 45 -5.35 0.48 1.69
C LEU A 45 -4.77 0.24 0.29
N GLY A 46 -4.43 -1.00 -0.06
CA GLY A 46 -3.95 -1.35 -1.39
C GLY A 46 -4.98 -0.99 -2.47
N HIS A 47 -6.23 -1.35 -2.26
CA HIS A 47 -7.31 -1.00 -3.17
C HIS A 47 -7.62 0.50 -3.21
N SER A 48 -7.53 1.21 -2.09
CA SER A 48 -7.71 2.66 -2.05
C SER A 48 -6.65 3.42 -2.86
N ALA A 49 -5.46 2.85 -3.00
CA ALA A 49 -4.38 3.42 -3.80
C ALA A 49 -4.80 3.60 -5.27
N LEU A 50 -5.52 2.62 -5.84
CA LEU A 50 -6.06 2.72 -7.21
C LEU A 50 -7.03 3.90 -7.35
N THR A 51 -7.91 4.08 -6.37
CA THR A 51 -8.86 5.21 -6.34
C THR A 51 -8.12 6.53 -6.19
N GLY A 52 -7.06 6.57 -5.38
CA GLY A 52 -6.19 7.74 -5.26
C GLY A 52 -5.57 8.14 -6.59
N ILE A 53 -5.07 7.18 -7.36
CA ILE A 53 -4.56 7.42 -8.72
C ILE A 53 -5.68 7.94 -9.63
N ALA A 54 -6.85 7.30 -9.60
CA ALA A 54 -8.00 7.70 -10.41
C ALA A 54 -8.41 9.15 -10.15
N VAL A 55 -8.49 9.55 -8.89
CA VAL A 55 -8.78 10.92 -8.46
C VAL A 55 -7.66 11.86 -8.92
N GLY A 56 -6.39 11.48 -8.74
CA GLY A 56 -5.25 12.27 -9.20
C GLY A 56 -5.27 12.54 -10.69
N VAL A 57 -5.62 11.54 -11.51
CA VAL A 57 -5.76 11.69 -12.97
C VAL A 57 -6.88 12.67 -13.32
N VAL A 58 -8.03 12.56 -12.67
CA VAL A 58 -9.16 13.49 -12.92
C VAL A 58 -8.82 14.93 -12.49
N CYS A 59 -8.10 15.08 -11.37
CA CYS A 59 -7.65 16.39 -10.90
C CYS A 59 -6.48 16.97 -11.72
N GLY A 60 -5.97 16.25 -12.73
CA GLY A 60 -4.84 16.70 -13.55
C GLY A 60 -3.51 16.80 -12.79
N MET A 61 -3.34 16.03 -11.72
CA MET A 61 -2.09 16.01 -10.95
C MET A 61 -0.95 15.42 -11.78
N ALA A 62 0.17 16.12 -11.83
CA ALA A 62 1.36 15.66 -12.57
C ALA A 62 1.96 14.39 -11.94
N ASP A 63 1.89 14.28 -10.61
CA ASP A 63 2.41 13.15 -9.85
C ASP A 63 1.25 12.33 -9.25
N THR A 64 0.95 11.20 -9.89
CA THR A 64 -0.08 10.26 -9.44
C THR A 64 0.30 9.53 -8.17
N SER A 65 1.60 9.41 -7.86
CA SER A 65 2.08 8.77 -6.63
C SER A 65 1.74 9.61 -5.40
N LEU A 66 1.86 10.93 -5.52
CA LEU A 66 1.42 11.86 -4.48
C LEU A 66 -0.09 11.76 -4.23
N ALA A 67 -0.89 11.71 -5.30
CA ALA A 67 -2.34 11.55 -5.19
C ALA A 67 -2.71 10.24 -4.46
N MET A 68 -2.02 9.15 -4.78
CA MET A 68 -2.18 7.85 -4.13
C MET A 68 -1.93 7.93 -2.62
N VAL A 69 -0.82 8.54 -2.20
CA VAL A 69 -0.45 8.66 -0.79
C VAL A 69 -1.43 9.55 -0.02
N ILE A 70 -1.78 10.70 -0.58
CA ILE A 70 -2.75 11.63 0.04
C ILE A 70 -4.10 10.93 0.23
N PHE A 71 -4.58 10.25 -0.81
CA PHE A 71 -5.85 9.53 -0.74
C PHE A 71 -5.80 8.40 0.30
N ALA A 72 -4.71 7.63 0.36
CA ALA A 72 -4.54 6.57 1.34
C ALA A 72 -4.58 7.09 2.79
N ILE A 73 -3.96 8.26 3.05
CA ILE A 73 -4.00 8.90 4.37
C ILE A 73 -5.42 9.32 4.72
N VAL A 74 -6.12 10.03 3.80
CA VAL A 74 -7.51 10.46 4.00
C VAL A 74 -8.42 9.25 4.24
N PHE A 75 -8.25 8.20 3.43
CA PHE A 75 -9.01 6.97 3.54
C PHE A 75 -8.79 6.26 4.89
N ALA A 76 -7.54 6.17 5.35
CA ALA A 76 -7.21 5.58 6.65
C ALA A 76 -7.82 6.38 7.83
N LEU A 77 -7.78 7.71 7.77
CA LEU A 77 -8.39 8.58 8.78
C LEU A 77 -9.91 8.43 8.79
N LEU A 78 -10.53 8.32 7.63
CA LEU A 78 -11.98 8.13 7.48
C LEU A 78 -12.40 6.77 8.05
N LEU A 79 -11.69 5.69 7.74
CA LEU A 79 -11.93 4.36 8.29
C LEU A 79 -11.79 4.35 9.82
N ASN A 80 -10.76 5.00 10.36
CA ASN A 80 -10.57 5.11 11.80
C ASN A 80 -11.72 5.85 12.49
N LYS A 81 -12.18 6.96 11.91
CA LYS A 81 -13.30 7.74 12.43
C LYS A 81 -14.60 6.94 12.40
N ILE A 82 -14.91 6.25 11.31
CA ILE A 82 -16.13 5.46 11.18
C ILE A 82 -16.07 4.23 12.08
N GLY A 83 -14.92 3.56 12.16
CA GLY A 83 -14.73 2.41 13.06
C GLY A 83 -14.96 2.75 14.53
N SER A 84 -14.69 4.00 14.94
CA SER A 84 -14.95 4.46 16.31
C SER A 84 -16.44 4.64 16.66
N LEU A 85 -17.34 4.65 15.67
CA LEU A 85 -18.79 4.83 15.89
C LEU A 85 -19.49 3.54 16.37
N ASN A 86 -18.79 2.41 16.43
CA ASN A 86 -19.30 1.11 16.92
C ASN A 86 -20.62 0.64 16.28
N THR A 87 -20.92 1.08 15.06
CA THR A 87 -22.17 0.75 14.36
C THR A 87 -22.12 -0.63 13.70
N ALA A 88 -20.92 -1.12 13.38
CA ALA A 88 -20.67 -2.44 12.78
C ALA A 88 -19.28 -2.93 13.17
N SER A 89 -18.98 -4.20 12.87
CA SER A 89 -17.60 -4.71 13.06
C SER A 89 -16.61 -3.92 12.18
N THR A 90 -15.42 -3.68 12.70
CA THR A 90 -14.37 -2.94 11.98
C THR A 90 -14.09 -3.55 10.63
N ASP A 91 -14.02 -4.88 10.55
CA ASP A 91 -13.79 -5.60 9.28
C ASP A 91 -14.92 -5.39 8.27
N THR A 92 -16.17 -5.33 8.72
CA THR A 92 -17.31 -5.04 7.82
C THR A 92 -17.21 -3.64 7.25
N ILE A 93 -16.91 -2.65 8.08
CA ILE A 93 -16.73 -1.26 7.63
C ILE A 93 -15.60 -1.18 6.59
N ILE A 94 -14.44 -1.77 6.89
CA ILE A 94 -13.30 -1.80 6.00
C ILE A 94 -13.66 -2.44 4.66
N SER A 95 -14.34 -3.59 4.67
CA SER A 95 -14.70 -4.32 3.45
C SER A 95 -15.67 -3.53 2.56
N VAL A 96 -16.68 -2.89 3.14
CA VAL A 96 -17.64 -2.07 2.39
C VAL A 96 -16.96 -0.86 1.76
N PHE A 97 -16.16 -0.13 2.54
CA PHE A 97 -15.44 1.04 2.04
C PHE A 97 -14.39 0.69 0.99
N SER A 98 -13.68 -0.43 1.17
CA SER A 98 -12.74 -0.95 0.19
C SER A 98 -13.42 -1.26 -1.14
N SER A 99 -14.53 -1.99 -1.11
CA SER A 99 -15.29 -2.35 -2.33
C SER A 99 -15.83 -1.12 -3.05
N CYS A 100 -16.37 -0.15 -2.31
CA CYS A 100 -16.82 1.13 -2.87
C CYS A 100 -15.65 1.90 -3.49
N SER A 101 -14.51 1.97 -2.82
CA SER A 101 -13.32 2.64 -3.31
C SER A 101 -12.86 2.03 -4.63
N VAL A 102 -12.71 0.70 -4.69
CA VAL A 102 -12.32 0.00 -5.94
C VAL A 102 -13.29 0.29 -7.07
N ALA A 103 -14.60 0.17 -6.81
CA ALA A 103 -15.63 0.40 -7.84
C ALA A 103 -15.54 1.81 -8.42
N ILE A 104 -15.37 2.83 -7.57
CA ILE A 104 -15.22 4.23 -7.99
C ILE A 104 -13.92 4.40 -8.78
N GLY A 105 -12.80 3.89 -8.30
CA GLY A 105 -11.50 3.97 -8.97
C GLY A 105 -11.54 3.34 -10.37
N LEU A 106 -12.09 2.12 -10.47
CA LEU A 106 -12.25 1.43 -11.75
C LEU A 106 -13.18 2.18 -12.72
N ALA A 107 -14.31 2.70 -12.23
CA ALA A 107 -15.25 3.45 -13.06
C ALA A 107 -14.60 4.70 -13.66
N ILE A 108 -13.83 5.45 -12.84
CA ILE A 108 -13.11 6.65 -13.27
C ILE A 108 -12.05 6.30 -14.32
N LEU A 109 -11.19 5.31 -14.03
CA LEU A 109 -10.10 4.94 -14.94
C LEU A 109 -10.60 4.33 -16.25
N SER A 110 -11.69 3.55 -16.21
CA SER A 110 -12.33 2.97 -17.41
C SER A 110 -12.89 4.07 -18.32
N LYS A 111 -13.59 5.05 -17.75
CA LYS A 111 -14.14 6.18 -18.52
C LYS A 111 -13.05 7.04 -19.16
N GLY A 112 -11.92 7.19 -18.48
CA GLY A 112 -10.78 7.98 -18.98
C GLY A 112 -9.87 7.22 -19.95
N GLY A 113 -10.12 5.93 -20.25
CA GLY A 113 -9.26 5.10 -21.11
C GLY A 113 -7.88 4.78 -20.50
N ASN A 114 -7.65 5.14 -19.24
CA ASN A 114 -6.35 5.03 -18.57
C ASN A 114 -6.16 3.72 -17.79
N PHE A 115 -7.16 2.83 -17.78
CA PHE A 115 -7.13 1.61 -16.97
C PHE A 115 -5.89 0.76 -17.25
N SER A 116 -5.58 0.49 -18.52
CA SER A 116 -4.42 -0.34 -18.91
C SER A 116 -3.10 0.22 -18.43
N LYS A 117 -2.96 1.55 -18.35
CA LYS A 117 -1.74 2.23 -17.88
C LYS A 117 -1.49 2.00 -16.39
N TYR A 118 -2.56 1.94 -15.60
CA TYR A 118 -2.46 1.86 -14.13
C TYR A 118 -2.81 0.48 -13.57
N SER A 119 -3.22 -0.47 -14.41
CA SER A 119 -3.55 -1.84 -13.98
C SER A 119 -2.34 -2.59 -13.40
N SER A 120 -1.12 -2.27 -13.87
CA SER A 120 0.12 -2.83 -13.33
C SER A 120 0.35 -2.50 -11.85
N ILE A 121 -0.18 -1.39 -11.36
CA ILE A 121 -0.06 -0.99 -9.95
C ILE A 121 -0.88 -1.91 -9.04
N LEU A 122 -2.00 -2.46 -9.53
CA LEU A 122 -2.80 -3.44 -8.78
C LEU A 122 -2.07 -4.78 -8.60
N VAL A 123 -1.32 -5.19 -9.61
CA VAL A 123 -0.60 -6.47 -9.60
C VAL A 123 0.76 -6.31 -8.92
N GLY A 124 1.38 -5.12 -9.05
CA GLY A 124 2.75 -4.84 -8.65
C GLY A 124 3.77 -5.45 -9.60
N ASP A 125 4.99 -4.94 -9.55
CA ASP A 125 6.12 -5.46 -10.30
C ASP A 125 7.40 -5.40 -9.46
N VAL A 126 7.72 -6.52 -8.84
CA VAL A 126 8.92 -6.65 -7.98
C VAL A 126 10.20 -6.61 -8.79
N LEU A 127 10.13 -6.95 -10.09
CA LEU A 127 11.33 -7.04 -10.94
C LEU A 127 11.77 -5.69 -11.51
N SER A 128 10.90 -4.70 -11.50
CA SER A 128 11.21 -3.34 -12.00
C SER A 128 11.81 -2.42 -10.94
N ILE A 129 12.06 -2.92 -9.71
CA ILE A 129 12.56 -2.12 -8.59
C ILE A 129 13.93 -1.52 -8.88
N THR A 130 13.99 -0.20 -8.82
CA THR A 130 15.19 0.61 -8.99
C THR A 130 15.97 0.77 -7.69
N LYS A 131 17.26 1.13 -7.78
CA LYS A 131 18.09 1.41 -6.59
C LYS A 131 17.54 2.58 -5.76
N THR A 132 16.91 3.56 -6.41
CA THR A 132 16.31 4.71 -5.74
C THR A 132 15.12 4.27 -4.87
N GLU A 133 14.29 3.36 -5.38
CA GLU A 133 13.15 2.82 -4.63
C GLU A 133 13.60 1.97 -3.44
N ILE A 134 14.72 1.27 -3.54
CA ILE A 134 15.31 0.56 -2.39
C ILE A 134 15.70 1.54 -1.28
N VAL A 135 16.25 2.70 -1.62
CA VAL A 135 16.59 3.73 -0.62
C VAL A 135 15.32 4.24 0.07
N TYR A 136 14.24 4.49 -0.68
CA TYR A 136 12.95 4.85 -0.08
C TYR A 136 12.39 3.76 0.84
N LEU A 137 12.51 2.50 0.44
CA LEU A 137 12.10 1.37 1.29
C LEU A 137 12.89 1.30 2.59
N ILE A 138 14.21 1.52 2.55
CA ILE A 138 15.05 1.57 3.76
C ILE A 138 14.63 2.70 4.68
N VAL A 139 14.37 3.89 4.15
CA VAL A 139 13.92 5.04 4.93
C VAL A 139 12.57 4.73 5.60
N ILE A 140 11.61 4.19 4.86
CA ILE A 140 10.30 3.80 5.39
C ILE A 140 10.46 2.73 6.48
N PHE A 141 11.32 1.73 6.26
CA PHE A 141 11.60 0.68 7.22
C PHE A 141 12.14 1.26 8.55
N VAL A 142 13.15 2.13 8.47
CA VAL A 142 13.74 2.78 9.66
C VAL A 142 12.71 3.64 10.39
N VAL A 143 11.96 4.46 9.67
CA VAL A 143 10.90 5.32 10.26
C VAL A 143 9.84 4.45 10.95
N THR A 144 9.42 3.36 10.33
CA THR A 144 8.43 2.45 10.91
C THR A 144 8.94 1.79 12.17
N ILE A 145 10.20 1.32 12.20
CA ILE A 145 10.80 0.73 13.40
C ILE A 145 10.92 1.77 14.52
N VAL A 146 11.42 2.97 14.22
CA VAL A 146 11.52 4.04 15.21
C VAL A 146 10.15 4.37 15.80
N PHE A 147 9.15 4.54 14.95
CA PHE A 147 7.77 4.77 15.38
C PHE A 147 7.24 3.63 16.25
N TRP A 148 7.48 2.39 15.84
CA TRP A 148 7.05 1.21 16.58
C TRP A 148 7.70 1.15 17.98
N VAL A 149 9.02 1.36 18.08
CA VAL A 149 9.73 1.37 19.36
C VAL A 149 9.24 2.48 20.28
N LEU A 150 9.01 3.69 19.74
CA LEU A 150 8.53 4.83 20.53
C LEU A 150 7.07 4.66 21.02
N CYS A 151 6.24 4.01 20.22
CA CYS A 151 4.82 3.83 20.51
C CYS A 151 4.51 2.49 21.19
N PHE A 152 5.46 1.56 21.26
CA PHE A 152 5.25 0.20 21.76
C PHE A 152 4.63 0.15 23.17
N ASN A 153 5.04 1.08 24.06
CA ASN A 153 4.49 1.16 25.41
C ASN A 153 3.10 1.83 25.51
N LYS A 154 2.57 2.36 24.39
CA LYS A 154 1.27 3.06 24.37
C LYS A 154 0.21 2.31 23.54
N LEU A 155 0.60 1.21 22.88
CA LEU A 155 -0.23 0.36 22.05
C LEU A 155 -0.67 -0.90 22.79
#